data_e81a0fad6421efa58bea6b2a158878ce
#
_entry.id   e81a0fad6421efa58bea6b2a158878ce
#
_cell.length_a   1.000
_cell.length_b   1.000
_cell.length_c   1.000
_cell.angle_alpha   90.00
_cell.angle_beta   90.00
_cell.angle_gamma   90.00
#
_symmetry.space_group_name_H-M   'P 1'
#
loop_
_entity.id
_entity.type
_entity.pdbx_description
1 polymer ?
#
loop_
_entity_poly.entity_id
_entity_poly.type
_entity_poly.pdbx_seq_one_letter_code
_entity_poly.pdbx_strand_id
1 'polypeptide(L)'
;MMRGLDTTVRRLRRKVFEEVARLGFKSNPETLNDDMEAIPYKMVNEDTKIKYRESVYRARAIVRERLRLAMGLSLRPENKPVHLTAGVEASNISDKYYEPPLMQVIPSACEACEEKGYEVSNMCKGCLAHPCQEVCPKGAISMVNGKSFIDQEKCIKCGKCKSVCPYDAIAKKERPCQKACGVNAIVSDKYGRAFIDNDKCVSCGMCMVNCPFGAISDKSQIFQLARALSQGEKIIAEIAPAFVGQFGPNITPRNIKAALGELGFSEVYEVALGADIGAIAEAHHYVDKVVTGELPFLLTSCCPSWAVMAKKFFPDVIDEISQELTPMVATARTIKKEHPDAKVVFIGPCASKKLEASRRSVRSDVDFVVTFEEMQAMFDAKGIDLSRYEAESSFHDATGAGRGYGCAGGVAEAIEKCINEYYPDVQVNVEHAEGLAECRKILTLAKAGKLNGCLIEGMGCPGGCIAGAGTNIPVAAAKKSLAKYVQNSSRTIPPKEVAEIELD
;
A
#
# COMPACT_ATOMS: atom_id res chain seq x y z
N MET A 1 -13.19 -6.36 3.57
CA MET A 1 -12.18 -5.45 3.00
C MET A 1 -12.61 -5.00 1.62
N MET A 2 -12.49 -3.70 1.29
CA MET A 2 -12.94 -3.17 -0.02
C MET A 2 -11.89 -3.26 -1.13
N ARG A 3 -10.78 -3.97 -0.92
CA ARG A 3 -9.69 -4.10 -1.90
C ARG A 3 -10.17 -4.78 -3.19
N GLY A 4 -9.79 -4.20 -4.31
CA GLY A 4 -10.12 -4.71 -5.62
C GLY A 4 -11.59 -4.60 -6.03
N LEU A 5 -12.46 -4.08 -5.14
CA LEU A 5 -13.84 -3.77 -5.50
C LEU A 5 -13.89 -2.47 -6.29
N ASP A 6 -14.65 -2.46 -7.37
CA ASP A 6 -14.91 -1.24 -8.12
C ASP A 6 -15.96 -0.37 -7.42
N THR A 7 -15.49 0.46 -6.49
CA THR A 7 -16.34 1.36 -5.69
C THR A 7 -16.33 2.78 -6.26
N THR A 8 -17.36 3.55 -5.94
CA THR A 8 -17.45 4.99 -6.30
C THR A 8 -16.23 5.77 -5.81
N VAL A 9 -15.71 5.44 -4.61
CA VAL A 9 -14.49 6.06 -4.05
C VAL A 9 -13.28 5.77 -4.94
N ARG A 10 -13.15 4.55 -5.42
CA ARG A 10 -12.04 4.14 -6.29
C ARG A 10 -12.14 4.80 -7.67
N ARG A 11 -13.34 4.81 -8.27
CA ARG A 11 -13.55 5.49 -9.56
C ARG A 11 -13.24 6.98 -9.47
N LEU A 12 -13.65 7.65 -8.37
CA LEU A 12 -13.29 9.05 -8.13
C LEU A 12 -11.77 9.24 -8.03
N ARG A 13 -11.08 8.40 -7.27
CA ARG A 13 -9.62 8.48 -7.09
C ARG A 13 -8.89 8.28 -8.40
N ARG A 14 -9.25 7.26 -9.18
CA ARG A 14 -8.67 6.99 -10.50
C ARG A 14 -8.89 8.16 -11.45
N LYS A 15 -10.11 8.73 -11.46
CA LYS A 15 -10.40 9.88 -12.33
C LYS A 15 -9.58 11.11 -11.95
N VAL A 16 -9.30 11.33 -10.66
CA VAL A 16 -8.39 12.41 -10.24
C VAL A 16 -6.97 12.14 -10.75
N PHE A 17 -6.45 10.92 -10.61
CA PHE A 17 -5.14 10.56 -11.14
C PHE A 17 -5.07 10.72 -12.66
N GLU A 18 -6.11 10.33 -13.39
CA GLU A 18 -6.21 10.52 -14.85
C GLU A 18 -6.13 12.00 -15.26
N GLU A 19 -6.89 12.87 -14.59
CA GLU A 19 -6.85 14.30 -14.89
C GLU A 19 -5.49 14.93 -14.54
N VAL A 20 -4.87 14.51 -13.42
CA VAL A 20 -3.53 14.99 -13.04
C VAL A 20 -2.45 14.46 -14.01
N ALA A 21 -2.54 13.22 -14.47
CA ALA A 21 -1.65 12.70 -15.50
C ALA A 21 -1.80 13.51 -16.82
N ARG A 22 -3.03 13.84 -17.22
CA ARG A 22 -3.28 14.71 -18.39
C ARG A 22 -2.63 16.09 -18.25
N LEU A 23 -2.71 16.70 -17.06
CA LEU A 23 -2.01 17.95 -16.79
C LEU A 23 -0.48 17.80 -16.95
N GLY A 24 0.10 16.73 -16.40
CA GLY A 24 1.52 16.45 -16.54
C GLY A 24 1.95 16.25 -17.99
N PHE A 25 1.19 15.47 -18.78
CA PHE A 25 1.47 15.23 -20.20
C PHE A 25 1.30 16.48 -21.09
N LYS A 26 0.40 17.41 -20.76
CA LYS A 26 0.21 18.66 -21.50
C LYS A 26 1.36 19.64 -21.34
N SER A 27 1.99 19.65 -20.17
CA SER A 27 3.18 20.44 -19.84
C SER A 27 3.14 21.95 -20.18
N ASN A 28 1.97 22.60 -20.20
CA ASN A 28 1.89 24.04 -20.41
C ASN A 28 1.87 24.79 -19.04
N PRO A 29 3.00 25.42 -18.62
CA PRO A 29 3.06 26.13 -17.35
C PRO A 29 2.10 27.31 -17.24
N GLU A 30 1.79 27.98 -18.37
CA GLU A 30 0.95 29.18 -18.38
C GLU A 30 -0.52 28.89 -18.06
N THR A 31 -1.03 27.73 -18.49
CA THR A 31 -2.44 27.35 -18.25
C THR A 31 -2.63 26.38 -17.09
N LEU A 32 -1.55 25.88 -16.49
CA LEU A 32 -1.60 24.84 -15.45
C LEU A 32 -2.51 25.20 -14.28
N ASN A 33 -2.44 26.44 -13.80
CA ASN A 33 -3.25 26.91 -12.67
C ASN A 33 -4.74 26.95 -13.04
N ASP A 34 -5.09 27.47 -14.20
CA ASP A 34 -6.46 27.57 -14.69
C ASP A 34 -7.04 26.19 -15.00
N ASP A 35 -6.26 25.33 -15.65
CA ASP A 35 -6.63 23.95 -15.94
C ASP A 35 -6.90 23.18 -14.62
N MET A 36 -6.06 23.35 -13.59
CA MET A 36 -6.25 22.73 -12.30
C MET A 36 -7.52 23.21 -11.57
N GLU A 37 -7.79 24.54 -11.59
CA GLU A 37 -9.01 25.12 -10.98
C GLU A 37 -10.29 24.67 -11.71
N ALA A 38 -10.22 24.36 -13.00
CA ALA A 38 -11.37 23.88 -13.80
C ALA A 38 -11.75 22.41 -13.51
N ILE A 39 -10.79 21.54 -13.14
CA ILE A 39 -11.01 20.09 -12.97
C ILE A 39 -12.15 19.75 -11.99
N PRO A 40 -12.28 20.37 -10.81
CA PRO A 40 -13.37 20.05 -9.88
C PRO A 40 -14.76 20.32 -10.47
N TYR A 41 -14.90 21.31 -11.34
CA TYR A 41 -16.14 21.64 -12.01
C TYR A 41 -16.45 20.69 -13.19
N LYS A 42 -15.39 20.28 -13.92
CA LYS A 42 -15.50 19.28 -14.98
C LYS A 42 -15.89 17.90 -14.42
N MET A 43 -15.30 17.50 -13.28
CA MET A 43 -15.55 16.20 -12.67
C MET A 43 -16.88 16.12 -11.91
N VAL A 44 -17.33 17.25 -11.34
CA VAL A 44 -18.54 17.34 -10.51
C VAL A 44 -19.39 18.50 -11.03
N ASN A 45 -20.20 18.22 -12.03
CA ASN A 45 -21.21 19.13 -12.58
C ASN A 45 -22.63 18.70 -12.15
N GLU A 46 -23.64 19.48 -12.49
CA GLU A 46 -25.05 19.20 -12.16
C GLU A 46 -25.58 17.94 -12.84
N ASP A 47 -25.09 17.62 -14.03
CA ASP A 47 -25.46 16.46 -14.82
C ASP A 47 -24.75 15.18 -14.39
N THR A 48 -23.82 15.26 -13.43
CA THR A 48 -23.03 14.11 -12.97
C THR A 48 -23.96 13.06 -12.36
N LYS A 49 -24.14 11.92 -13.03
CA LYS A 49 -24.98 10.80 -12.59
C LYS A 49 -24.50 10.17 -11.28
N ILE A 50 -23.20 10.24 -11.00
CA ILE A 50 -22.59 9.66 -9.81
C ILE A 50 -22.49 10.75 -8.74
N LYS A 51 -23.36 10.68 -7.73
CA LYS A 51 -23.28 11.55 -6.56
C LYS A 51 -22.18 11.06 -5.62
N TYR A 52 -21.07 11.76 -5.57
CA TYR A 52 -19.97 11.44 -4.65
C TYR A 52 -20.26 11.87 -3.21
N ARG A 53 -21.15 12.85 -3.02
CA ARG A 53 -21.64 13.36 -1.74
C ARG A 53 -23.04 13.95 -1.92
N GLU A 54 -23.68 14.25 -0.80
CA GLU A 54 -25.00 14.90 -0.72
C GLU A 54 -25.02 16.28 -1.36
N SER A 55 -23.86 16.94 -1.45
CA SER A 55 -23.70 18.29 -1.99
C SER A 55 -22.61 18.35 -3.05
N VAL A 56 -22.90 19.03 -4.15
CA VAL A 56 -21.92 19.36 -5.23
C VAL A 56 -20.74 20.17 -4.65
N TYR A 57 -21.01 21.07 -3.73
CA TYR A 57 -19.96 21.89 -3.07
C TYR A 57 -19.00 21.01 -2.27
N ARG A 58 -19.51 20.09 -1.47
CA ARG A 58 -18.69 19.15 -0.70
C ARG A 58 -17.91 18.22 -1.62
N ALA A 59 -18.54 17.71 -2.67
CA ALA A 59 -17.87 16.87 -3.65
C ALA A 59 -16.70 17.59 -4.33
N ARG A 60 -16.91 18.84 -4.79
CA ARG A 60 -15.83 19.68 -5.37
C ARG A 60 -14.73 19.99 -4.37
N ALA A 61 -15.06 20.28 -3.11
CA ALA A 61 -14.06 20.48 -2.05
C ALA A 61 -13.17 19.25 -1.86
N ILE A 62 -13.74 18.04 -1.88
CA ILE A 62 -12.99 16.79 -1.80
C ILE A 62 -12.09 16.60 -3.03
N VAL A 63 -12.60 16.84 -4.23
CA VAL A 63 -11.80 16.74 -5.48
C VAL A 63 -10.62 17.71 -5.44
N ARG A 64 -10.81 18.95 -4.99
CA ARG A 64 -9.74 19.94 -4.84
C ARG A 64 -8.58 19.44 -3.98
N GLU A 65 -8.88 18.86 -2.81
CA GLU A 65 -7.85 18.32 -1.93
C GLU A 65 -7.18 17.07 -2.52
N ARG A 66 -7.93 16.22 -3.23
CA ARG A 66 -7.36 15.06 -3.92
C ARG A 66 -6.44 15.45 -5.06
N LEU A 67 -6.75 16.50 -5.82
CA LEU A 67 -5.88 17.04 -6.88
C LEU A 67 -4.53 17.46 -6.28
N ARG A 68 -4.54 18.17 -5.16
CA ARG A 68 -3.30 18.57 -4.48
C ARG A 68 -2.46 17.36 -4.10
N LEU A 69 -3.08 16.36 -3.45
CA LEU A 69 -2.37 15.13 -3.06
C LEU A 69 -1.84 14.36 -4.28
N ALA A 70 -2.60 14.32 -5.39
CA ALA A 70 -2.17 13.67 -6.62
C ALA A 70 -1.00 14.39 -7.32
N MET A 71 -0.82 15.70 -7.07
CA MET A 71 0.34 16.48 -7.50
C MET A 71 1.50 16.45 -6.50
N GLY A 72 1.40 15.66 -5.41
CA GLY A 72 2.42 15.58 -4.36
C GLY A 72 2.31 16.67 -3.28
N LEU A 73 1.40 17.62 -3.43
CA LEU A 73 1.22 18.75 -2.50
C LEU A 73 0.52 18.32 -1.21
N SER A 74 0.73 19.10 -0.13
CA SER A 74 -0.02 18.95 1.12
C SER A 74 -1.45 19.50 0.99
N LEU A 75 -2.35 19.02 1.86
CA LEU A 75 -3.69 19.57 2.01
C LEU A 75 -3.62 21.06 2.40
N ARG A 76 -4.63 21.80 2.01
CA ARG A 76 -4.76 23.21 2.46
C ARG A 76 -5.06 23.26 3.96
N PRO A 77 -4.46 24.18 4.71
CA PRO A 77 -4.77 24.37 6.12
C PRO A 77 -6.22 24.86 6.31
N GLU A 78 -6.88 24.36 7.35
CA GLU A 78 -8.29 24.70 7.64
C GLU A 78 -8.47 26.11 8.23
N ASN A 79 -7.42 26.67 8.82
CA ASN A 79 -7.48 27.90 9.61
C ASN A 79 -7.11 29.19 8.83
N LYS A 80 -6.77 29.05 7.54
CA LYS A 80 -6.47 30.21 6.68
C LYS A 80 -6.84 29.93 5.23
N PRO A 81 -7.23 30.97 4.46
CA PRO A 81 -7.52 30.82 3.04
C PRO A 81 -6.23 30.54 2.27
N VAL A 82 -6.26 29.52 1.42
CA VAL A 82 -5.18 29.12 0.52
C VAL A 82 -5.76 28.72 -0.83
N HIS A 83 -5.23 29.23 -1.92
CA HIS A 83 -5.64 28.84 -3.27
C HIS A 83 -5.41 27.34 -3.53
N LEU A 84 -6.22 26.76 -4.42
CA LEU A 84 -6.05 25.37 -4.83
C LEU A 84 -4.65 25.11 -5.40
N THR A 85 -4.15 26.07 -6.16
CA THR A 85 -2.89 26.02 -6.90
C THR A 85 -1.66 26.44 -6.08
N ALA A 86 -1.83 26.82 -4.81
CA ALA A 86 -0.70 27.21 -3.97
C ALA A 86 0.33 26.08 -3.83
N GLY A 87 1.60 26.37 -4.17
CA GLY A 87 2.71 25.42 -4.16
C GLY A 87 2.85 24.58 -5.44
N VAL A 88 1.98 24.75 -6.43
CA VAL A 88 2.07 24.04 -7.72
C VAL A 88 3.40 24.31 -8.43
N GLU A 89 3.92 25.53 -8.33
CA GLU A 89 5.21 25.90 -8.92
C GLU A 89 6.36 25.01 -8.43
N ALA A 90 6.39 24.69 -7.13
CA ALA A 90 7.40 23.81 -6.55
C ALA A 90 7.23 22.34 -6.99
N SER A 91 6.01 21.88 -7.26
CA SER A 91 5.73 20.53 -7.73
C SER A 91 5.77 20.39 -9.25
N ASN A 92 5.85 21.50 -9.99
CA ASN A 92 5.85 21.54 -11.45
C ASN A 92 7.25 21.26 -12.03
N ILE A 93 7.80 20.13 -11.66
CA ILE A 93 9.14 19.65 -12.06
C ILE A 93 9.03 18.25 -12.66
N SER A 94 10.05 17.82 -13.39
CA SER A 94 10.19 16.47 -13.92
C SER A 94 11.00 15.54 -13.01
N ASP A 95 11.35 16.01 -11.81
CA ASP A 95 12.05 15.24 -10.79
C ASP A 95 11.13 14.86 -9.64
N LYS A 96 11.64 13.95 -8.78
CA LYS A 96 10.92 13.53 -7.58
C LYS A 96 10.56 14.73 -6.70
N TYR A 97 9.27 14.90 -6.47
CA TYR A 97 8.75 15.84 -5.49
C TYR A 97 8.15 15.08 -4.31
N TYR A 98 8.67 15.33 -3.13
CA TYR A 98 8.17 14.70 -1.90
C TYR A 98 8.14 15.69 -0.75
N GLU A 99 6.95 15.86 -0.19
CA GLU A 99 6.67 16.69 0.98
C GLU A 99 5.98 15.80 2.04
N PRO A 100 6.60 15.55 3.20
CA PRO A 100 5.97 14.75 4.26
C PRO A 100 4.76 15.48 4.88
N PRO A 101 3.82 14.74 5.51
CA PRO A 101 3.72 13.29 5.55
C PRO A 101 3.06 12.71 4.29
N LEU A 102 3.32 11.41 4.02
CA LEU A 102 2.79 10.72 2.85
C LEU A 102 1.28 10.51 2.94
N MET A 103 0.81 9.99 4.08
CA MET A 103 -0.61 9.67 4.28
C MET A 103 -1.35 10.87 4.87
N GLN A 104 -2.48 11.25 4.26
CA GLN A 104 -3.26 12.42 4.63
C GLN A 104 -4.74 12.07 4.85
N VAL A 105 -5.41 12.75 5.77
CA VAL A 105 -6.87 12.69 5.93
C VAL A 105 -7.47 13.95 5.36
N ILE A 106 -8.33 13.81 4.36
CA ILE A 106 -9.10 14.91 3.75
C ILE A 106 -10.28 15.24 4.69
N PRO A 107 -10.26 16.39 5.37
CA PRO A 107 -11.25 16.70 6.40
C PRO A 107 -12.68 16.75 5.86
N SER A 108 -12.89 17.36 4.70
CA SER A 108 -14.19 17.45 4.02
C SER A 108 -14.77 16.10 3.60
N ALA A 109 -13.93 15.05 3.49
CA ALA A 109 -14.34 13.69 3.16
C ALA A 109 -14.57 12.80 4.38
N CYS A 110 -14.08 13.19 5.56
CA CYS A 110 -14.19 12.40 6.78
C CYS A 110 -15.58 12.54 7.41
N GLU A 111 -16.24 11.41 7.68
CA GLU A 111 -17.57 11.35 8.32
C GLU A 111 -17.50 11.22 9.83
N ALA A 112 -16.37 11.49 10.45
CA ALA A 112 -16.18 11.41 11.91
C ALA A 112 -16.79 10.12 12.52
N CYS A 113 -16.54 8.97 11.86
CA CYS A 113 -17.08 7.68 12.29
C CYS A 113 -16.81 7.45 13.76
N GLU A 114 -17.80 6.95 14.48
CA GLU A 114 -17.66 6.63 15.90
C GLU A 114 -16.51 5.65 16.13
N GLU A 115 -15.81 5.87 17.23
CA GLU A 115 -14.79 4.94 17.72
C GLU A 115 -15.45 3.65 18.23
N LYS A 116 -14.66 2.79 18.83
CA LYS A 116 -15.14 1.52 19.40
C LYS A 116 -16.33 1.74 20.36
N GLY A 117 -17.45 1.05 20.10
CA GLY A 117 -18.66 1.10 20.93
C GLY A 117 -19.59 -0.06 20.64
N TYR A 118 -20.70 -0.11 21.39
CA TYR A 118 -21.80 -1.04 21.15
C TYR A 118 -23.11 -0.27 21.15
N GLU A 119 -24.00 -0.64 20.23
CA GLU A 119 -25.31 -0.02 20.08
C GLU A 119 -26.38 -1.09 19.87
N VAL A 120 -27.54 -0.87 20.41
CA VAL A 120 -28.70 -1.75 20.21
C VAL A 120 -29.39 -1.36 18.90
N SER A 121 -29.53 -2.31 18.00
CA SER A 121 -30.23 -2.13 16.73
C SER A 121 -31.75 -2.35 16.86
N ASN A 122 -32.45 -2.06 15.77
CA ASN A 122 -33.91 -2.31 15.69
C ASN A 122 -34.29 -3.81 15.78
N MET A 123 -33.35 -4.72 15.69
CA MET A 123 -33.55 -6.18 15.86
C MET A 123 -33.85 -6.57 17.31
N CYS A 124 -33.63 -5.69 18.28
CA CYS A 124 -33.94 -5.96 19.68
C CYS A 124 -35.43 -6.25 19.87
N LYS A 125 -35.73 -7.40 20.49
CA LYS A 125 -37.09 -7.86 20.76
C LYS A 125 -37.60 -7.52 22.17
N GLY A 126 -36.75 -6.89 23.01
CA GLY A 126 -37.10 -6.65 24.40
C GLY A 126 -37.40 -7.96 25.16
N CYS A 127 -36.58 -8.98 24.96
CA CYS A 127 -36.81 -10.32 25.51
C CYS A 127 -36.91 -10.31 27.03
N LEU A 128 -37.75 -11.16 27.61
CA LEU A 128 -38.02 -11.19 29.04
C LEU A 128 -36.80 -11.53 29.89
N ALA A 129 -35.89 -12.36 29.37
CA ALA A 129 -34.70 -12.80 30.11
C ALA A 129 -33.60 -11.72 30.22
N HIS A 130 -33.64 -10.66 29.38
CA HIS A 130 -32.66 -9.56 29.34
C HIS A 130 -31.20 -9.98 29.52
N PRO A 131 -30.66 -11.02 28.83
CA PRO A 131 -29.30 -11.56 29.07
C PRO A 131 -28.23 -10.49 28.89
N CYS A 132 -28.43 -9.53 28.02
CA CYS A 132 -27.49 -8.42 27.80
C CYS A 132 -27.37 -7.51 29.04
N GLN A 133 -28.45 -7.30 29.78
CA GLN A 133 -28.45 -6.53 31.01
C GLN A 133 -27.80 -7.30 32.16
N GLU A 134 -28.15 -8.58 32.32
CA GLU A 134 -27.64 -9.45 33.37
C GLU A 134 -26.11 -9.65 33.27
N VAL A 135 -25.57 -9.75 32.06
CA VAL A 135 -24.12 -9.98 31.85
C VAL A 135 -23.29 -8.70 31.97
N CYS A 136 -23.93 -7.53 32.06
CA CYS A 136 -23.21 -6.25 32.05
C CYS A 136 -22.53 -5.95 33.40
N PRO A 137 -21.16 -5.99 33.50
CA PRO A 137 -20.48 -5.82 34.77
C PRO A 137 -20.56 -4.39 35.35
N LYS A 138 -21.03 -3.43 34.52
CA LYS A 138 -21.16 -2.02 34.90
C LYS A 138 -22.62 -1.54 35.00
N GLY A 139 -23.60 -2.43 34.81
CA GLY A 139 -25.01 -2.04 34.80
C GLY A 139 -25.32 -0.96 33.75
N ALA A 140 -24.58 -0.94 32.66
CA ALA A 140 -24.71 0.08 31.60
C ALA A 140 -25.88 -0.18 30.66
N ILE A 141 -26.69 -1.21 30.88
CA ILE A 141 -27.81 -1.57 30.02
C ILE A 141 -29.12 -1.46 30.79
N SER A 142 -30.09 -0.73 30.24
CA SER A 142 -31.40 -0.56 30.76
C SER A 142 -32.44 -0.80 29.67
N MET A 143 -33.69 -0.98 30.07
CA MET A 143 -34.83 -1.06 29.15
C MET A 143 -35.46 0.30 28.95
N VAL A 144 -35.55 0.75 27.70
CA VAL A 144 -36.20 2.02 27.31
C VAL A 144 -37.13 1.74 26.15
N ASN A 145 -38.41 2.10 26.33
CA ASN A 145 -39.45 1.88 25.32
C ASN A 145 -39.50 0.43 24.77
N GLY A 146 -39.39 -0.55 25.68
CA GLY A 146 -39.46 -1.97 25.33
C GLY A 146 -38.23 -2.52 24.60
N LYS A 147 -37.14 -1.77 24.50
CA LYS A 147 -35.86 -2.20 23.92
C LYS A 147 -34.73 -1.93 24.88
N SER A 148 -33.66 -2.74 24.76
CA SER A 148 -32.44 -2.47 25.50
C SER A 148 -31.77 -1.17 25.01
N PHE A 149 -31.22 -0.41 25.95
CA PHE A 149 -30.46 0.82 25.73
C PHE A 149 -29.09 0.68 26.42
N ILE A 150 -28.01 1.08 25.75
CA ILE A 150 -26.66 1.05 26.31
C ILE A 150 -26.21 2.49 26.62
N ASP A 151 -26.07 2.77 27.90
CA ASP A 151 -25.47 4.01 28.40
C ASP A 151 -23.97 4.04 28.03
N GLN A 152 -23.61 4.91 27.09
CA GLN A 152 -22.24 4.99 26.56
C GLN A 152 -21.22 5.55 27.57
N GLU A 153 -21.67 6.29 28.59
CA GLU A 153 -20.82 6.84 29.64
C GLU A 153 -20.41 5.73 30.65
N LYS A 154 -21.33 4.83 30.97
CA LYS A 154 -21.08 3.69 31.86
C LYS A 154 -20.44 2.50 31.15
N CYS A 155 -20.58 2.43 29.82
CA CYS A 155 -20.15 1.28 29.01
C CYS A 155 -18.62 1.21 28.88
N ILE A 156 -18.02 0.16 29.42
CA ILE A 156 -16.56 -0.14 29.27
C ILE A 156 -16.21 -0.83 27.95
N LYS A 157 -17.13 -0.97 27.04
CA LYS A 157 -16.94 -1.51 25.68
C LYS A 157 -16.39 -2.94 25.65
N CYS A 158 -16.73 -3.78 26.64
CA CYS A 158 -16.22 -5.15 26.78
C CYS A 158 -16.84 -6.18 25.82
N GLY A 159 -18.03 -5.90 25.29
CA GLY A 159 -18.71 -6.75 24.31
C GLY A 159 -19.49 -7.95 24.86
N LYS A 160 -19.51 -8.19 26.18
CA LYS A 160 -20.26 -9.32 26.77
C LYS A 160 -21.75 -9.32 26.39
N CYS A 161 -22.38 -8.14 26.34
CA CYS A 161 -23.77 -8.01 25.93
C CYS A 161 -24.04 -8.50 24.51
N LYS A 162 -23.10 -8.28 23.59
CA LYS A 162 -23.21 -8.78 22.21
C LYS A 162 -23.13 -10.31 22.16
N SER A 163 -22.21 -10.92 22.90
CA SER A 163 -21.99 -12.37 22.84
C SER A 163 -23.17 -13.21 23.39
N VAL A 164 -24.03 -12.61 24.21
CA VAL A 164 -25.17 -13.30 24.82
C VAL A 164 -26.51 -12.96 24.17
N CYS A 165 -26.54 -12.03 23.22
CA CYS A 165 -27.79 -11.62 22.58
C CYS A 165 -28.22 -12.68 21.53
N PRO A 166 -29.35 -13.41 21.75
CA PRO A 166 -29.77 -14.47 20.82
C PRO A 166 -30.30 -13.93 19.49
N TYR A 167 -30.54 -12.61 19.40
CA TYR A 167 -31.05 -11.94 18.19
C TYR A 167 -29.98 -11.15 17.44
N ASP A 168 -28.69 -11.25 17.84
CA ASP A 168 -27.61 -10.39 17.30
C ASP A 168 -27.98 -8.89 17.23
N ALA A 169 -28.86 -8.46 18.14
CA ALA A 169 -29.40 -7.09 18.13
C ALA A 169 -28.38 -6.04 18.60
N ILE A 170 -27.20 -6.43 19.11
CA ILE A 170 -26.18 -5.51 19.59
C ILE A 170 -25.03 -5.44 18.57
N ALA A 171 -24.98 -4.32 17.87
CA ALA A 171 -23.96 -4.03 16.88
C ALA A 171 -22.68 -3.49 17.54
N LYS A 172 -21.51 -3.96 17.09
CA LYS A 172 -20.22 -3.38 17.45
C LYS A 172 -19.92 -2.24 16.49
N LYS A 173 -19.76 -1.04 17.00
CA LYS A 173 -19.28 0.11 16.23
C LYS A 173 -17.76 0.14 16.25
N GLU A 174 -17.16 0.29 15.10
CA GLU A 174 -15.70 0.43 14.94
C GLU A 174 -15.42 1.36 13.76
N ARG A 175 -14.55 2.32 13.95
CA ARG A 175 -14.07 3.18 12.87
C ARG A 175 -13.22 2.33 11.90
N PRO A 176 -13.62 2.19 10.61
CA PRO A 176 -12.95 1.24 9.69
C PRO A 176 -11.47 1.52 9.49
N CYS A 177 -11.06 2.79 9.37
CA CYS A 177 -9.65 3.16 9.22
C CYS A 177 -8.82 2.87 10.48
N GLN A 178 -9.39 3.06 11.67
CA GLN A 178 -8.74 2.76 12.95
C GLN A 178 -8.61 1.23 13.15
N LYS A 179 -9.66 0.48 12.83
CA LYS A 179 -9.65 -0.99 12.87
C LYS A 179 -8.58 -1.59 11.95
N ALA A 180 -8.39 -0.98 10.78
CA ALA A 180 -7.40 -1.42 9.80
C ALA A 180 -5.96 -1.04 10.15
N CYS A 181 -5.75 -0.19 11.16
CA CYS A 181 -4.43 0.30 11.52
C CYS A 181 -3.75 -0.62 12.55
N GLY A 182 -2.88 -1.52 12.09
CA GLY A 182 -2.17 -2.45 12.96
C GLY A 182 -1.14 -1.81 13.91
N VAL A 183 -0.81 -0.52 13.72
CA VAL A 183 0.10 0.25 14.60
C VAL A 183 -0.62 1.29 15.45
N ASN A 184 -1.96 1.32 15.43
CA ASN A 184 -2.78 2.25 16.21
C ASN A 184 -2.44 3.74 15.98
N ALA A 185 -2.08 4.10 14.75
CA ALA A 185 -1.74 5.48 14.37
C ALA A 185 -2.98 6.36 14.06
N ILE A 186 -4.19 5.80 14.05
CA ILE A 186 -5.41 6.57 13.78
C ILE A 186 -6.06 6.95 15.10
N VAL A 187 -6.13 8.25 15.34
CA VAL A 187 -6.77 8.87 16.52
C VAL A 187 -7.87 9.84 16.08
N SER A 188 -8.60 10.44 17.00
CA SER A 188 -9.59 11.49 16.73
C SER A 188 -8.97 12.88 16.88
N ASP A 189 -9.34 13.80 15.99
CA ASP A 189 -9.13 15.23 16.20
C ASP A 189 -10.21 15.82 17.13
N LYS A 190 -10.12 17.11 17.38
CA LYS A 190 -11.09 17.85 18.23
C LYS A 190 -12.54 17.86 17.69
N TYR A 191 -12.74 17.49 16.44
CA TYR A 191 -14.06 17.39 15.79
C TYR A 191 -14.52 15.93 15.65
N GLY A 192 -13.82 14.96 16.26
CA GLY A 192 -14.11 13.54 16.14
C GLY A 192 -13.72 12.92 14.80
N ARG A 193 -13.03 13.66 13.90
CA ARG A 193 -12.57 13.14 12.61
C ARG A 193 -11.29 12.33 12.81
N ALA A 194 -11.02 11.41 11.87
CA ALA A 194 -9.76 10.67 11.89
C ALA A 194 -8.56 11.64 11.71
N PHE A 195 -7.54 11.41 12.52
CA PHE A 195 -6.24 12.07 12.44
C PHE A 195 -5.15 11.01 12.44
N ILE A 196 -4.09 11.20 11.67
CA ILE A 196 -2.95 10.28 11.57
C ILE A 196 -1.82 10.78 12.45
N ASP A 197 -1.50 10.01 13.48
CA ASP A 197 -0.30 10.18 14.29
C ASP A 197 0.91 9.73 13.44
N ASN A 198 1.66 10.68 12.89
CA ASN A 198 2.76 10.40 11.97
C ASN A 198 3.97 9.75 12.66
N ASP A 199 4.11 9.92 13.97
CA ASP A 199 5.18 9.28 14.73
C ASP A 199 4.97 7.75 14.81
N LYS A 200 3.69 7.32 14.79
CA LYS A 200 3.32 5.90 14.75
C LYS A 200 3.10 5.36 13.33
N CYS A 201 2.74 6.22 12.40
CA CYS A 201 2.38 5.81 11.05
C CYS A 201 3.58 5.18 10.31
N VAL A 202 3.33 4.07 9.61
CA VAL A 202 4.30 3.37 8.75
C VAL A 202 3.91 3.41 7.27
N SER A 203 2.96 4.26 6.91
CA SER A 203 2.51 4.52 5.53
C SER A 203 2.03 3.29 4.75
N CYS A 204 1.53 2.25 5.42
CA CYS A 204 1.10 1.00 4.77
C CYS A 204 -0.15 1.15 3.87
N GLY A 205 -0.91 2.25 3.99
CA GLY A 205 -2.11 2.51 3.19
C GLY A 205 -3.37 1.72 3.58
N MET A 206 -3.33 0.87 4.62
CA MET A 206 -4.48 0.05 5.02
C MET A 206 -5.69 0.87 5.45
N CYS A 207 -5.48 2.00 6.09
CA CYS A 207 -6.55 2.94 6.45
C CYS A 207 -7.24 3.54 5.21
N MET A 208 -6.48 3.78 4.13
CA MET A 208 -7.00 4.31 2.86
C MET A 208 -7.97 3.33 2.19
N VAL A 209 -7.57 2.07 2.04
CA VAL A 209 -8.41 1.05 1.37
C VAL A 209 -9.60 0.58 2.20
N ASN A 210 -9.61 0.85 3.50
CA ASN A 210 -10.72 0.48 4.38
C ASN A 210 -11.65 1.66 4.72
N CYS A 211 -11.36 2.88 4.26
CA CYS A 211 -12.24 4.02 4.46
C CYS A 211 -13.37 4.04 3.42
N PRO A 212 -14.64 3.78 3.79
CA PRO A 212 -15.76 3.74 2.83
C PRO A 212 -16.08 5.12 2.27
N PHE A 213 -15.63 6.17 2.94
CA PHE A 213 -15.82 7.56 2.51
C PHE A 213 -14.66 8.09 1.65
N GLY A 214 -13.59 7.31 1.51
CA GLY A 214 -12.42 7.76 0.78
C GLY A 214 -11.75 8.99 1.39
N ALA A 215 -11.83 9.16 2.71
CA ALA A 215 -11.28 10.32 3.37
C ALA A 215 -9.75 10.29 3.50
N ILE A 216 -9.11 9.13 3.32
CA ILE A 216 -7.67 8.99 3.45
C ILE A 216 -7.06 8.77 2.07
N SER A 217 -5.97 9.46 1.79
CA SER A 217 -5.21 9.33 0.56
C SER A 217 -3.72 9.47 0.85
N ASP A 218 -2.91 8.90 -0.03
CA ASP A 218 -1.47 9.14 -0.10
C ASP A 218 -1.17 10.26 -1.11
N LYS A 219 0.02 10.82 -1.02
CA LYS A 219 0.56 11.71 -2.03
C LYS A 219 1.08 10.90 -3.21
N SER A 220 0.93 11.44 -4.42
CA SER A 220 1.35 10.80 -5.67
C SER A 220 2.52 11.54 -6.31
N GLN A 221 3.21 10.86 -7.20
CA GLN A 221 4.25 11.40 -8.08
C GLN A 221 3.83 11.31 -9.56
N ILE A 222 2.55 11.05 -9.81
CA ILE A 222 2.01 10.82 -11.17
C ILE A 222 2.16 12.05 -12.07
N PHE A 223 2.05 13.26 -11.49
CA PHE A 223 2.21 14.50 -12.23
C PHE A 223 3.65 14.68 -12.73
N GLN A 224 4.63 14.52 -11.83
CA GLN A 224 6.05 14.66 -12.13
C GLN A 224 6.51 13.59 -13.13
N LEU A 225 6.07 12.34 -12.97
CA LEU A 225 6.36 11.28 -13.91
C LEU A 225 5.77 11.55 -15.30
N ALA A 226 4.49 11.96 -15.38
CA ALA A 226 3.85 12.28 -16.66
C ALA A 226 4.58 13.44 -17.36
N ARG A 227 5.07 14.39 -16.58
CA ARG A 227 5.88 15.52 -17.08
C ARG A 227 7.23 15.05 -17.61
N ALA A 228 7.96 14.21 -16.87
CA ALA A 228 9.24 13.66 -17.31
C ALA A 228 9.10 12.86 -18.61
N LEU A 229 8.07 12.01 -18.71
CA LEU A 229 7.74 11.27 -19.94
C LEU A 229 7.42 12.21 -21.11
N SER A 230 6.70 13.30 -20.87
CA SER A 230 6.35 14.26 -21.96
C SER A 230 7.55 15.09 -22.44
N GLN A 231 8.59 15.21 -21.63
CA GLN A 231 9.85 15.88 -21.98
C GLN A 231 10.83 14.97 -22.72
N GLY A 232 10.49 13.67 -22.89
CA GLY A 232 11.34 12.71 -23.58
C GLY A 232 12.56 12.28 -22.78
N GLU A 233 12.53 12.38 -21.46
CA GLU A 233 13.59 11.89 -20.61
C GLU A 233 13.75 10.36 -20.73
N LYS A 234 14.96 9.84 -20.58
CA LYS A 234 15.20 8.39 -20.55
C LYS A 234 14.69 7.81 -19.25
N ILE A 235 13.56 7.10 -19.32
CA ILE A 235 12.88 6.54 -18.16
C ILE A 235 12.76 5.04 -18.31
N ILE A 236 13.23 4.30 -17.30
CA ILE A 236 13.15 2.83 -17.23
C ILE A 236 12.20 2.45 -16.11
N ALA A 237 11.29 1.53 -16.42
CA ALA A 237 10.36 0.98 -15.43
C ALA A 237 10.91 -0.27 -14.76
N GLU A 238 10.71 -0.40 -13.46
CA GLU A 238 10.82 -1.65 -12.73
C GLU A 238 9.45 -2.04 -12.16
N ILE A 239 8.92 -3.20 -12.57
CA ILE A 239 7.57 -3.62 -12.22
C ILE A 239 7.55 -4.74 -11.17
N ALA A 240 6.78 -4.54 -10.09
CA ALA A 240 6.64 -5.51 -9.01
C ALA A 240 5.95 -6.80 -9.48
N PRO A 241 6.35 -8.01 -9.01
CA PRO A 241 5.75 -9.29 -9.44
C PRO A 241 4.23 -9.37 -9.25
N ALA A 242 3.67 -8.60 -8.33
CA ALA A 242 2.23 -8.50 -8.08
C ALA A 242 1.43 -7.87 -9.24
N PHE A 243 2.06 -7.48 -10.35
CA PHE A 243 1.42 -6.84 -11.50
C PHE A 243 0.43 -7.75 -12.24
N VAL A 244 0.60 -9.05 -12.15
CA VAL A 244 -0.13 -10.04 -12.96
C VAL A 244 -1.64 -9.95 -12.70
N GLY A 245 -2.40 -9.75 -13.79
CA GLY A 245 -3.84 -9.57 -13.75
C GLY A 245 -4.33 -8.19 -13.33
N GLN A 246 -3.46 -7.29 -12.88
CA GLN A 246 -3.86 -5.97 -12.36
C GLN A 246 -4.49 -5.05 -13.42
N PHE A 247 -4.13 -5.22 -14.67
CA PHE A 247 -4.57 -4.38 -15.79
C PHE A 247 -5.64 -5.07 -16.68
N GLY A 248 -6.08 -6.26 -16.28
CA GLY A 248 -7.10 -7.04 -16.98
C GLY A 248 -6.77 -8.53 -17.02
N PRO A 249 -7.78 -9.41 -17.14
CA PRO A 249 -7.59 -10.86 -17.05
C PRO A 249 -6.75 -11.45 -18.19
N ASN A 250 -6.74 -10.80 -19.36
CA ASN A 250 -6.06 -11.26 -20.57
C ASN A 250 -4.81 -10.43 -20.90
N ILE A 251 -4.42 -9.51 -20.04
CA ILE A 251 -3.24 -8.67 -20.26
C ILE A 251 -1.99 -9.44 -19.83
N THR A 252 -1.11 -9.67 -20.78
CA THR A 252 0.16 -10.39 -20.62
C THR A 252 1.31 -9.43 -20.28
N PRO A 253 2.46 -9.93 -19.80
CA PRO A 253 3.66 -9.12 -19.67
C PRO A 253 4.08 -8.40 -20.95
N ARG A 254 3.89 -9.03 -22.13
CA ARG A 254 4.19 -8.43 -23.44
C ARG A 254 3.28 -7.23 -23.76
N ASN A 255 1.99 -7.33 -23.41
CA ASN A 255 1.07 -6.18 -23.55
C ASN A 255 1.49 -5.01 -22.64
N ILE A 256 1.87 -5.29 -21.40
CA ILE A 256 2.29 -4.24 -20.46
C ILE A 256 3.58 -3.59 -20.93
N LYS A 257 4.58 -4.37 -21.38
CA LYS A 257 5.85 -3.86 -21.89
C LYS A 257 5.61 -2.91 -23.07
N ALA A 258 4.78 -3.32 -24.04
CA ALA A 258 4.44 -2.49 -25.19
C ALA A 258 3.67 -1.21 -24.80
N ALA A 259 2.68 -1.34 -23.90
CA ALA A 259 1.90 -0.18 -23.45
C ALA A 259 2.74 0.84 -22.65
N LEU A 260 3.73 0.37 -21.87
CA LEU A 260 4.70 1.25 -21.22
C LEU A 260 5.62 1.95 -22.22
N GLY A 261 6.04 1.25 -23.29
CA GLY A 261 6.74 1.87 -24.41
C GLY A 261 5.93 2.99 -25.07
N GLU A 262 4.63 2.79 -25.29
CA GLU A 262 3.72 3.83 -25.81
C GLU A 262 3.57 5.03 -24.86
N LEU A 263 3.72 4.83 -23.55
CA LEU A 263 3.76 5.94 -22.61
C LEU A 263 5.08 6.72 -22.65
N GLY A 264 6.14 6.16 -23.24
CA GLY A 264 7.45 6.78 -23.34
C GLY A 264 8.53 6.16 -22.45
N PHE A 265 8.27 5.01 -21.80
CA PHE A 265 9.32 4.26 -21.11
C PHE A 265 10.25 3.59 -22.13
N SER A 266 11.56 3.69 -21.90
CA SER A 266 12.56 3.12 -22.79
C SER A 266 12.74 1.62 -22.60
N GLU A 267 12.57 1.12 -21.35
CA GLU A 267 12.73 -0.28 -21.01
C GLU A 267 11.93 -0.66 -19.75
N VAL A 268 11.74 -1.98 -19.53
CA VAL A 268 10.99 -2.51 -18.38
C VAL A 268 11.69 -3.72 -17.81
N TYR A 269 12.04 -3.67 -16.52
CA TYR A 269 12.62 -4.74 -15.73
C TYR A 269 11.60 -5.35 -14.78
N GLU A 270 11.72 -6.66 -14.47
CA GLU A 270 11.00 -7.26 -13.35
C GLU A 270 11.74 -7.01 -12.04
N VAL A 271 11.04 -6.49 -11.02
CA VAL A 271 11.59 -6.40 -9.64
C VAL A 271 11.89 -7.78 -9.04
N ALA A 272 11.36 -8.84 -9.64
CA ALA A 272 11.69 -10.21 -9.29
C ALA A 272 13.18 -10.55 -9.48
N LEU A 273 13.89 -9.85 -10.37
CA LEU A 273 15.35 -9.97 -10.50
C LEU A 273 16.08 -9.53 -9.23
N GLY A 274 15.70 -8.37 -8.68
CA GLY A 274 16.24 -7.92 -7.39
C GLY A 274 15.79 -8.80 -6.23
N ALA A 275 14.64 -9.48 -6.34
CA ALA A 275 14.20 -10.47 -5.36
C ALA A 275 15.06 -11.75 -5.43
N ASP A 276 15.49 -12.16 -6.62
CA ASP A 276 16.42 -13.28 -6.81
C ASP A 276 17.79 -12.99 -6.17
N ILE A 277 18.32 -11.78 -6.37
CA ILE A 277 19.55 -11.31 -5.71
C ILE A 277 19.38 -11.36 -4.18
N GLY A 278 18.30 -10.76 -3.67
CA GLY A 278 18.03 -10.69 -2.25
C GLY A 278 17.81 -12.06 -1.61
N ALA A 279 17.18 -13.01 -2.31
CA ALA A 279 16.96 -14.37 -1.79
C ALA A 279 18.27 -15.11 -1.49
N ILE A 280 19.26 -14.97 -2.37
CA ILE A 280 20.59 -15.58 -2.16
C ILE A 280 21.34 -14.85 -1.04
N ALA A 281 21.34 -13.51 -1.07
CA ALA A 281 22.04 -12.71 -0.05
C ALA A 281 21.47 -12.96 1.35
N GLU A 282 20.13 -13.00 1.50
CA GLU A 282 19.48 -13.32 2.79
C GLU A 282 19.69 -14.79 3.20
N ALA A 283 19.77 -15.74 2.25
CA ALA A 283 20.13 -17.13 2.56
C ALA A 283 21.55 -17.23 3.13
N HIS A 284 22.50 -16.55 2.50
CA HIS A 284 23.88 -16.45 2.99
C HIS A 284 23.94 -15.80 4.37
N HIS A 285 23.28 -14.66 4.54
CA HIS A 285 23.20 -13.95 5.81
C HIS A 285 22.60 -14.81 6.94
N TYR A 286 21.55 -15.58 6.67
CA TYR A 286 20.97 -16.50 7.64
C TYR A 286 21.97 -17.58 8.06
N VAL A 287 22.66 -18.20 7.11
CA VAL A 287 23.65 -19.24 7.39
C VAL A 287 24.82 -18.67 8.20
N ASP A 288 25.34 -17.53 7.79
CA ASP A 288 26.51 -16.92 8.44
C ASP A 288 26.23 -16.37 9.83
N LYS A 289 25.02 -15.88 10.11
CA LYS A 289 24.72 -15.17 11.36
C LYS A 289 23.82 -15.95 12.31
N VAL A 290 22.79 -16.62 11.80
CA VAL A 290 21.82 -17.31 12.65
C VAL A 290 22.28 -18.74 12.97
N VAL A 291 22.73 -19.48 11.95
CA VAL A 291 23.22 -20.85 12.16
C VAL A 291 24.49 -20.88 13.02
N THR A 292 25.34 -19.87 12.90
CA THR A 292 26.55 -19.72 13.75
C THR A 292 26.23 -19.23 15.18
N GLY A 293 25.01 -18.75 15.42
CA GLY A 293 24.56 -18.23 16.71
C GLY A 293 25.00 -16.79 17.00
N GLU A 294 25.49 -16.06 16.00
CA GLU A 294 25.80 -14.62 16.15
C GLU A 294 24.53 -13.79 16.30
N LEU A 295 23.46 -14.12 15.54
CA LEU A 295 22.13 -13.55 15.72
C LEU A 295 21.13 -14.59 16.24
N PRO A 296 20.22 -14.22 17.14
CA PRO A 296 19.20 -15.15 17.63
C PRO A 296 18.19 -15.57 16.57
N PHE A 297 17.88 -14.70 15.60
CA PHE A 297 16.98 -14.91 14.45
C PHE A 297 17.26 -13.87 13.39
N LEU A 298 16.70 -14.06 12.18
CA LEU A 298 16.77 -13.07 11.11
C LEU A 298 15.38 -12.58 10.73
N LEU A 299 15.17 -11.25 10.68
CA LEU A 299 13.95 -10.61 10.18
C LEU A 299 14.16 -10.14 8.74
N THR A 300 13.28 -10.51 7.80
CA THR A 300 13.36 -10.01 6.43
C THR A 300 13.12 -8.50 6.36
N SER A 301 13.66 -7.81 5.36
CA SER A 301 13.57 -6.34 5.22
C SER A 301 12.75 -5.86 4.02
N CYS A 302 12.33 -6.74 3.12
CA CYS A 302 11.72 -6.38 1.83
C CYS A 302 10.41 -5.56 1.93
N CYS A 303 9.65 -5.66 3.03
CA CYS A 303 8.44 -4.87 3.28
C CYS A 303 8.73 -3.61 4.11
N PRO A 304 8.69 -2.38 3.51
CA PRO A 304 9.04 -1.16 4.24
C PRO A 304 8.15 -0.89 5.45
N SER A 305 6.85 -1.23 5.39
CA SER A 305 5.93 -1.03 6.52
C SER A 305 6.27 -1.91 7.71
N TRP A 306 6.70 -3.15 7.46
CA TRP A 306 7.15 -4.10 8.46
C TRP A 306 8.46 -3.62 9.10
N ALA A 307 9.49 -3.35 8.28
CA ALA A 307 10.79 -2.91 8.77
C ALA A 307 10.71 -1.60 9.58
N VAL A 308 9.91 -0.61 9.10
CA VAL A 308 9.67 0.64 9.85
C VAL A 308 8.91 0.37 11.15
N MET A 309 7.94 -0.55 11.15
CA MET A 309 7.24 -0.91 12.38
C MET A 309 8.18 -1.56 13.40
N ALA A 310 9.03 -2.51 12.98
CA ALA A 310 10.03 -3.14 13.82
C ALA A 310 10.95 -2.07 14.44
N LYS A 311 11.54 -1.20 13.61
CA LYS A 311 12.42 -0.11 14.06
C LYS A 311 11.75 0.88 15.04
N LYS A 312 10.46 1.21 14.83
CA LYS A 312 9.74 2.18 15.69
C LYS A 312 9.27 1.60 17.02
N PHE A 313 8.81 0.35 17.04
CA PHE A 313 8.12 -0.22 18.19
C PHE A 313 8.89 -1.33 18.91
N PHE A 314 9.95 -1.84 18.30
CA PHE A 314 10.81 -2.90 18.83
C PHE A 314 12.28 -2.55 18.59
N PRO A 315 12.79 -1.46 19.18
CA PRO A 315 14.16 -1.01 18.94
C PRO A 315 15.22 -2.06 19.36
N ASP A 316 14.86 -2.99 20.26
CA ASP A 316 15.75 -4.04 20.73
C ASP A 316 15.99 -5.16 19.70
N VAL A 317 15.29 -5.16 18.57
CA VAL A 317 15.46 -6.15 17.48
C VAL A 317 15.87 -5.50 16.16
N ILE A 318 16.55 -4.36 16.22
CA ILE A 318 16.99 -3.64 15.02
C ILE A 318 18.13 -4.36 14.33
N ASP A 319 19.04 -4.94 15.11
CA ASP A 319 20.24 -5.60 14.61
C ASP A 319 19.92 -6.93 13.91
N GLU A 320 18.77 -7.54 14.25
CA GLU A 320 18.26 -8.76 13.61
C GLU A 320 17.48 -8.50 12.31
N ILE A 321 17.25 -7.23 11.94
CA ILE A 321 16.62 -6.90 10.65
C ILE A 321 17.68 -7.00 9.57
N SER A 322 17.43 -7.83 8.55
CA SER A 322 18.29 -7.95 7.37
C SER A 322 18.67 -6.57 6.82
N GLN A 323 19.94 -6.37 6.57
CA GLN A 323 20.49 -5.15 5.96
C GLN A 323 20.55 -5.24 4.44
N GLU A 324 20.15 -6.38 3.88
CA GLU A 324 20.13 -6.59 2.44
C GLU A 324 19.22 -5.61 1.72
N LEU A 325 19.57 -5.30 0.48
CA LEU A 325 18.78 -4.39 -0.36
C LEU A 325 17.40 -4.96 -0.61
N THR A 326 16.37 -4.11 -0.51
CA THR A 326 15.04 -4.56 -0.93
C THR A 326 15.01 -4.82 -2.44
N PRO A 327 14.16 -5.73 -2.95
CA PRO A 327 14.08 -6.02 -4.38
C PRO A 327 13.95 -4.79 -5.28
N MET A 328 13.19 -3.76 -4.84
CA MET A 328 13.08 -2.49 -5.55
C MET A 328 14.44 -1.80 -5.67
N VAL A 329 15.19 -1.70 -4.59
CA VAL A 329 16.48 -1.00 -4.58
C VAL A 329 17.53 -1.79 -5.34
N ALA A 330 17.58 -3.13 -5.19
CA ALA A 330 18.50 -4.00 -5.91
C ALA A 330 18.29 -3.90 -7.42
N THR A 331 17.04 -3.99 -7.89
CA THR A 331 16.73 -3.82 -9.33
C THR A 331 17.09 -2.42 -9.81
N ALA A 332 16.75 -1.37 -9.05
CA ALA A 332 17.05 0.01 -9.43
C ALA A 332 18.55 0.25 -9.56
N ARG A 333 19.37 -0.26 -8.64
CA ARG A 333 20.84 -0.16 -8.73
C ARG A 333 21.39 -0.93 -9.92
N THR A 334 20.88 -2.13 -10.22
CA THR A 334 21.22 -2.87 -11.44
C THR A 334 20.95 -2.02 -12.68
N ILE A 335 19.76 -1.41 -12.78
CA ILE A 335 19.40 -0.52 -13.89
C ILE A 335 20.34 0.68 -13.96
N LYS A 336 20.61 1.35 -12.83
CA LYS A 336 21.52 2.53 -12.82
C LYS A 336 22.96 2.17 -13.20
N LYS A 337 23.41 0.95 -12.92
CA LYS A 337 24.74 0.45 -13.33
C LYS A 337 24.84 0.28 -14.86
N GLU A 338 23.78 -0.22 -15.48
CA GLU A 338 23.69 -0.38 -16.93
C GLU A 338 23.31 0.92 -17.66
N HIS A 339 22.51 1.76 -17.01
CA HIS A 339 21.95 2.99 -17.54
C HIS A 339 22.07 4.15 -16.55
N PRO A 340 23.29 4.70 -16.32
CA PRO A 340 23.54 5.74 -15.30
C PRO A 340 22.67 7.00 -15.47
N ASP A 341 22.31 7.34 -16.70
CA ASP A 341 21.55 8.56 -17.04
C ASP A 341 20.02 8.35 -16.95
N ALA A 342 19.56 7.13 -16.78
CA ALA A 342 18.14 6.83 -16.78
C ALA A 342 17.48 7.18 -15.43
N LYS A 343 16.25 7.69 -15.47
CA LYS A 343 15.38 7.75 -14.30
C LYS A 343 14.69 6.39 -14.13
N VAL A 344 14.66 5.89 -12.89
CA VAL A 344 14.05 4.61 -12.54
C VAL A 344 12.69 4.83 -11.88
N VAL A 345 11.68 4.12 -12.38
CA VAL A 345 10.31 4.20 -11.89
C VAL A 345 9.85 2.86 -11.37
N PHE A 346 9.59 2.77 -10.07
CA PHE A 346 8.95 1.58 -9.50
C PHE A 346 7.43 1.61 -9.74
N ILE A 347 6.93 0.57 -10.40
CA ILE A 347 5.49 0.34 -10.64
C ILE A 347 5.04 -0.84 -9.78
N GLY A 348 4.23 -0.59 -8.74
CA GLY A 348 3.88 -1.67 -7.82
C GLY A 348 2.61 -1.43 -7.00
N PRO A 349 2.27 -2.34 -6.07
CA PRO A 349 1.02 -2.26 -5.32
C PRO A 349 1.11 -1.37 -4.06
N CYS A 350 2.28 -0.81 -3.73
CA CYS A 350 2.61 -0.43 -2.37
C CYS A 350 2.77 1.09 -2.19
N ALA A 351 1.96 1.69 -1.30
CA ALA A 351 2.13 3.08 -0.90
C ALA A 351 3.43 3.30 -0.08
N SER A 352 3.84 2.32 0.75
CA SER A 352 5.05 2.43 1.59
C SER A 352 6.34 2.50 0.80
N LYS A 353 6.38 1.99 -0.43
CA LYS A 353 7.53 2.11 -1.33
C LYS A 353 7.82 3.58 -1.71
N LYS A 354 6.79 4.44 -1.73
CA LYS A 354 6.96 5.90 -1.89
C LYS A 354 7.77 6.50 -0.72
N LEU A 355 7.52 6.01 0.51
CA LEU A 355 8.30 6.44 1.69
C LEU A 355 9.72 5.89 1.64
N GLU A 356 9.91 4.64 1.23
CA GLU A 356 11.23 4.03 1.09
C GLU A 356 12.09 4.77 0.07
N ALA A 357 11.57 5.02 -1.13
CA ALA A 357 12.24 5.77 -2.17
C ALA A 357 12.56 7.24 -1.80
N SER A 358 12.00 7.74 -0.71
CA SER A 358 12.28 9.11 -0.21
C SER A 358 13.40 9.15 0.84
N ARG A 359 13.92 7.99 1.30
CA ARG A 359 15.03 7.92 2.25
C ARG A 359 16.33 8.40 1.62
N ARG A 360 17.22 9.00 2.42
CA ARG A 360 18.51 9.53 1.95
C ARG A 360 19.38 8.48 1.27
N SER A 361 19.36 7.23 1.73
CA SER A 361 20.15 6.11 1.20
C SER A 361 19.60 5.50 -0.10
N VAL A 362 18.39 5.86 -0.52
CA VAL A 362 17.68 5.21 -1.65
C VAL A 362 17.17 6.23 -2.68
N ARG A 363 17.09 7.50 -2.31
CA ARG A 363 16.42 8.52 -3.14
C ARG A 363 17.09 8.77 -4.49
N SER A 364 18.37 8.41 -4.64
CA SER A 364 19.11 8.50 -5.89
C SER A 364 18.94 7.28 -6.78
N ASP A 365 18.52 6.13 -6.23
CA ASP A 365 18.37 4.89 -6.96
C ASP A 365 17.00 4.81 -7.65
N VAL A 366 15.94 5.17 -6.93
CA VAL A 366 14.55 5.14 -7.43
C VAL A 366 14.02 6.55 -7.56
N ASP A 367 13.76 7.02 -8.77
CA ASP A 367 13.32 8.39 -9.03
C ASP A 367 11.82 8.59 -8.79
N PHE A 368 10.96 7.63 -9.17
CA PHE A 368 9.52 7.71 -8.95
C PHE A 368 8.95 6.39 -8.46
N VAL A 369 7.89 6.46 -7.68
CA VAL A 369 7.09 5.31 -7.27
C VAL A 369 5.64 5.57 -7.60
N VAL A 370 5.05 4.73 -8.45
CA VAL A 370 3.63 4.77 -8.80
C VAL A 370 2.95 3.44 -8.53
N THR A 371 1.70 3.51 -8.13
CA THR A 371 0.89 2.30 -7.89
C THR A 371 0.28 1.78 -9.18
N PHE A 372 -0.19 0.53 -9.19
CA PHE A 372 -0.93 -0.03 -10.33
C PHE A 372 -2.21 0.79 -10.64
N GLU A 373 -2.84 1.37 -9.62
CA GLU A 373 -4.00 2.24 -9.82
C GLU A 373 -3.61 3.56 -10.49
N GLU A 374 -2.49 4.16 -10.10
CA GLU A 374 -1.93 5.36 -10.73
C GLU A 374 -1.46 5.06 -12.16
N MET A 375 -0.80 3.93 -12.40
CA MET A 375 -0.36 3.54 -13.74
C MET A 375 -1.55 3.31 -14.68
N GLN A 376 -2.62 2.65 -14.20
CA GLN A 376 -3.85 2.52 -15.00
C GLN A 376 -4.42 3.89 -15.38
N ALA A 377 -4.41 4.85 -14.47
CA ALA A 377 -4.86 6.21 -14.76
C ALA A 377 -3.98 6.93 -15.79
N MET A 378 -2.68 6.64 -15.85
CA MET A 378 -1.80 7.17 -16.90
C MET A 378 -2.13 6.58 -18.28
N PHE A 379 -2.39 5.26 -18.37
CA PHE A 379 -2.88 4.65 -19.60
C PHE A 379 -4.21 5.26 -20.03
N ASP A 380 -5.16 5.41 -19.11
CA ASP A 380 -6.46 6.02 -19.37
C ASP A 380 -6.31 7.48 -19.86
N ALA A 381 -5.39 8.25 -19.29
CA ALA A 381 -5.11 9.63 -19.66
C ALA A 381 -4.59 9.80 -21.11
N LYS A 382 -3.82 8.82 -21.58
CA LYS A 382 -3.30 8.77 -22.96
C LYS A 382 -4.22 7.99 -23.93
N GLY A 383 -5.29 7.36 -23.41
CA GLY A 383 -6.18 6.54 -24.22
C GLY A 383 -5.55 5.23 -24.69
N ILE A 384 -4.56 4.70 -23.93
CA ILE A 384 -3.86 3.47 -24.25
C ILE A 384 -4.70 2.28 -23.77
N ASP A 385 -5.18 1.49 -24.74
CA ASP A 385 -5.82 0.19 -24.50
C ASP A 385 -4.75 -0.90 -24.59
N LEU A 386 -4.35 -1.45 -23.43
CA LEU A 386 -3.25 -2.42 -23.34
C LEU A 386 -3.45 -3.66 -24.21
N SER A 387 -4.71 -4.04 -24.49
CA SER A 387 -5.01 -5.22 -25.31
C SER A 387 -4.62 -5.06 -26.80
N ARG A 388 -4.38 -3.84 -27.23
CA ARG A 388 -4.01 -3.52 -28.63
C ARG A 388 -2.51 -3.50 -28.90
N TYR A 389 -1.72 -3.59 -27.86
CA TYR A 389 -0.26 -3.50 -27.91
C TYR A 389 0.35 -4.82 -27.50
N GLU A 390 1.37 -5.29 -28.20
CA GLU A 390 2.11 -6.48 -27.86
C GLU A 390 3.59 -6.34 -28.26
N ALA A 391 4.49 -6.49 -27.29
CA ALA A 391 5.93 -6.46 -27.56
C ALA A 391 6.40 -7.81 -28.12
N GLU A 392 7.51 -7.79 -28.88
CA GLU A 392 8.14 -9.01 -29.42
C GLU A 392 8.63 -9.95 -28.33
N SER A 393 9.18 -9.40 -27.24
CA SER A 393 9.69 -10.16 -26.09
C SER A 393 8.92 -9.82 -24.80
N SER A 394 8.91 -10.76 -23.87
CA SER A 394 8.46 -10.53 -22.51
C SER A 394 9.48 -9.71 -21.71
N PHE A 395 9.27 -9.59 -20.39
CA PHE A 395 10.25 -9.03 -19.47
C PHE A 395 11.49 -9.94 -19.37
N HIS A 396 12.54 -9.46 -18.72
CA HIS A 396 13.70 -10.24 -18.33
C HIS A 396 13.29 -11.46 -17.48
N ASP A 397 14.06 -12.53 -17.55
CA ASP A 397 13.67 -13.84 -17.02
C ASP A 397 14.05 -14.01 -15.55
N ALA A 398 13.22 -13.52 -14.66
CA ALA A 398 13.33 -13.78 -13.24
C ALA A 398 12.81 -15.18 -12.88
N THR A 399 13.27 -15.72 -11.75
CA THR A 399 12.90 -17.07 -11.31
C THR A 399 11.53 -17.14 -10.64
N GLY A 400 11.04 -18.37 -10.46
CA GLY A 400 9.81 -18.60 -9.69
C GLY A 400 9.93 -18.16 -8.23
N ALA A 401 11.12 -18.28 -7.64
CA ALA A 401 11.43 -17.81 -6.29
C ALA A 401 11.25 -16.29 -6.18
N GLY A 402 11.93 -15.51 -7.03
CA GLY A 402 11.79 -14.04 -7.02
C GLY A 402 10.39 -13.55 -7.34
N ARG A 403 9.70 -14.18 -8.30
CA ARG A 403 8.29 -13.86 -8.62
C ARG A 403 7.35 -14.17 -7.45
N GLY A 404 7.67 -15.19 -6.62
CA GLY A 404 6.93 -15.59 -5.44
C GLY A 404 6.83 -14.52 -4.34
N TYR A 405 7.77 -13.58 -4.27
CA TYR A 405 7.80 -12.47 -3.30
C TYR A 405 6.51 -11.63 -3.27
N GLY A 406 5.70 -11.70 -4.32
CA GLY A 406 4.42 -11.00 -4.38
C GLY A 406 3.36 -11.49 -3.39
N CYS A 407 3.45 -12.72 -2.86
CA CYS A 407 2.56 -13.31 -1.85
C CYS A 407 3.18 -13.27 -0.45
N ALA A 408 2.34 -13.30 0.58
CA ALA A 408 2.81 -13.57 1.94
C ALA A 408 3.33 -15.01 2.04
N GLY A 409 4.44 -15.20 2.74
CA GLY A 409 5.20 -16.44 2.81
C GLY A 409 6.20 -16.63 1.67
N GLY A 410 6.07 -15.88 0.57
CA GLY A 410 6.89 -16.08 -0.63
C GLY A 410 8.34 -15.63 -0.51
N VAL A 411 8.63 -14.68 0.37
CA VAL A 411 10.01 -14.25 0.66
C VAL A 411 10.74 -15.36 1.41
N ALA A 412 10.17 -15.81 2.50
CA ALA A 412 10.76 -16.88 3.31
C ALA A 412 10.88 -18.19 2.52
N GLU A 413 9.87 -18.55 1.71
CA GLU A 413 9.92 -19.70 0.82
C GLU A 413 11.06 -19.62 -0.20
N ALA A 414 11.32 -18.43 -0.76
CA ALA A 414 12.41 -18.23 -1.70
C ALA A 414 13.78 -18.38 -1.05
N ILE A 415 13.96 -17.79 0.15
CA ILE A 415 15.18 -17.91 0.94
C ILE A 415 15.41 -19.38 1.37
N GLU A 416 14.38 -20.05 1.86
CA GLU A 416 14.40 -21.46 2.23
C GLU A 416 14.83 -22.35 1.05
N LYS A 417 14.29 -22.11 -0.16
CA LYS A 417 14.71 -22.82 -1.37
C LYS A 417 16.19 -22.60 -1.70
N CYS A 418 16.68 -21.37 -1.56
CA CYS A 418 18.09 -21.08 -1.75
C CYS A 418 18.96 -21.76 -0.69
N ILE A 419 18.55 -21.80 0.57
CA ILE A 419 19.27 -22.51 1.64
C ILE A 419 19.31 -24.02 1.33
N ASN A 420 18.18 -24.63 1.00
CA ASN A 420 18.11 -26.05 0.68
C ASN A 420 18.96 -26.45 -0.55
N GLU A 421 19.08 -25.56 -1.54
CA GLU A 421 19.89 -25.80 -2.74
C GLU A 421 21.40 -25.62 -2.49
N TYR A 422 21.78 -24.53 -1.80
CA TYR A 422 23.17 -24.12 -1.68
C TYR A 422 23.84 -24.52 -0.35
N TYR A 423 23.04 -24.87 0.66
CA TYR A 423 23.48 -25.27 2.00
C TYR A 423 22.69 -26.49 2.51
N PRO A 424 22.79 -27.65 1.81
CA PRO A 424 21.90 -28.82 2.03
C PRO A 424 21.98 -29.40 3.45
N ASP A 425 23.04 -29.11 4.20
CA ASP A 425 23.21 -29.57 5.59
C ASP A 425 22.55 -28.65 6.62
N VAL A 426 21.98 -27.52 6.18
CA VAL A 426 21.34 -26.53 7.05
C VAL A 426 19.83 -26.73 7.07
N GLN A 427 19.27 -26.92 8.26
CA GLN A 427 17.83 -26.87 8.45
C GLN A 427 17.41 -25.44 8.82
N VAL A 428 16.47 -24.88 8.03
CA VAL A 428 15.91 -23.57 8.30
C VAL A 428 14.53 -23.69 8.97
N ASN A 429 14.32 -22.93 10.05
CA ASN A 429 13.01 -22.77 10.67
C ASN A 429 12.40 -21.46 10.19
N VAL A 430 11.24 -21.54 9.53
CA VAL A 430 10.58 -20.39 8.96
C VAL A 430 9.33 -20.02 9.76
N GLU A 431 9.22 -18.76 10.10
CA GLU A 431 8.01 -18.16 10.67
C GLU A 431 7.56 -16.96 9.83
N HIS A 432 6.26 -16.74 9.72
CA HIS A 432 5.75 -15.63 8.95
C HIS A 432 4.52 -14.96 9.59
N ALA A 433 4.37 -13.66 9.36
CA ALA A 433 3.23 -12.88 9.79
C ALA A 433 2.73 -11.95 8.69
N GLU A 434 1.41 -11.91 8.50
CA GLU A 434 0.77 -11.04 7.53
C GLU A 434 -0.22 -10.06 8.17
N GLY A 435 -0.06 -8.77 7.84
CA GLY A 435 -0.75 -7.68 8.51
C GLY A 435 -0.04 -7.22 9.78
N LEU A 436 0.10 -5.89 9.94
CA LEU A 436 0.92 -5.29 11.01
C LEU A 436 0.49 -5.69 12.44
N ALA A 437 -0.77 -6.10 12.65
CA ALA A 437 -1.22 -6.57 13.95
C ALA A 437 -0.61 -7.94 14.31
N GLU A 438 -0.56 -8.88 13.36
CA GLU A 438 0.10 -10.17 13.54
C GLU A 438 1.61 -10.01 13.58
N CYS A 439 2.15 -9.13 12.73
CA CYS A 439 3.55 -8.75 12.77
C CYS A 439 4.00 -8.26 14.17
N ARG A 440 3.18 -7.50 14.88
CA ARG A 440 3.49 -7.11 16.27
C ARG A 440 3.53 -8.30 17.23
N LYS A 441 2.67 -9.30 17.04
CA LYS A 441 2.64 -10.48 17.88
C LYS A 441 3.91 -11.32 17.70
N ILE A 442 4.30 -11.56 16.43
CA ILE A 442 5.50 -12.35 16.14
C ILE A 442 6.77 -11.67 16.67
N LEU A 443 6.89 -10.33 16.55
CA LEU A 443 8.01 -9.59 17.17
C LEU A 443 8.02 -9.68 18.68
N THR A 444 6.85 -9.71 19.32
CA THR A 444 6.77 -9.92 20.78
C THR A 444 7.26 -11.31 21.17
N LEU A 445 6.97 -12.35 20.38
CA LEU A 445 7.46 -13.71 20.60
C LEU A 445 8.97 -13.81 20.34
N ALA A 446 9.46 -13.19 19.27
CA ALA A 446 10.88 -13.14 18.92
C ALA A 446 11.69 -12.46 20.04
N LYS A 447 11.26 -11.28 20.51
CA LYS A 447 11.87 -10.57 21.64
C LYS A 447 11.86 -11.40 22.93
N ALA A 448 10.88 -12.27 23.12
CA ALA A 448 10.81 -13.18 24.28
C ALA A 448 11.68 -14.44 24.12
N GLY A 449 12.51 -14.54 23.08
CA GLY A 449 13.41 -15.66 22.80
C GLY A 449 12.71 -16.95 22.37
N LYS A 450 11.43 -16.87 21.93
CA LYS A 450 10.65 -18.05 21.52
C LYS A 450 10.88 -18.45 20.08
N LEU A 451 11.54 -17.60 19.29
CA LEU A 451 11.79 -17.78 17.85
C LEU A 451 13.28 -17.75 17.51
N ASN A 452 14.12 -18.19 18.44
CA ASN A 452 15.56 -18.30 18.19
C ASN A 452 15.82 -19.38 17.11
N GLY A 453 16.76 -19.11 16.23
CA GLY A 453 17.07 -19.95 15.08
C GLY A 453 16.10 -19.80 13.91
N CYS A 454 15.13 -18.87 13.95
CA CYS A 454 14.15 -18.71 12.88
C CYS A 454 14.55 -17.64 11.86
N LEU A 455 14.17 -17.89 10.60
CA LEU A 455 13.96 -16.87 9.58
C LEU A 455 12.51 -16.36 9.70
N ILE A 456 12.32 -15.05 9.92
CA ILE A 456 11.00 -14.48 10.20
C ILE A 456 10.60 -13.51 9.09
N GLU A 457 9.57 -13.86 8.32
CA GLU A 457 8.99 -12.97 7.33
C GLU A 457 7.89 -12.12 7.94
N GLY A 458 7.94 -10.79 7.70
CA GLY A 458 6.88 -9.87 8.06
C GLY A 458 6.31 -9.10 6.87
N MET A 459 5.01 -9.25 6.62
CA MET A 459 4.29 -8.52 5.57
C MET A 459 3.24 -7.56 6.13
N GLY A 460 3.38 -6.26 5.84
CA GLY A 460 2.43 -5.24 6.32
C GLY A 460 1.00 -5.40 5.77
N CYS A 461 0.82 -6.09 4.66
CA CYS A 461 -0.47 -6.34 4.01
C CYS A 461 -0.89 -7.80 4.22
N PRO A 462 -2.11 -8.10 4.73
CA PRO A 462 -2.65 -9.45 4.72
C PRO A 462 -2.81 -9.99 3.30
N GLY A 463 -2.08 -11.07 2.96
CA GLY A 463 -1.97 -11.64 1.62
C GLY A 463 -0.68 -11.25 0.88
N GLY A 464 0.19 -10.41 1.47
CA GLY A 464 1.43 -9.94 0.83
C GLY A 464 1.23 -8.77 -0.13
N CYS A 465 2.17 -8.56 -1.04
CA CYS A 465 2.15 -7.43 -1.97
C CYS A 465 0.95 -7.41 -2.92
N ILE A 466 0.43 -8.58 -3.33
CA ILE A 466 -0.82 -8.69 -4.12
C ILE A 466 -2.04 -8.07 -3.43
N ALA A 467 -1.95 -7.78 -2.15
CA ALA A 467 -2.97 -7.14 -1.33
C ALA A 467 -2.62 -5.68 -0.96
N GLY A 468 -1.66 -5.07 -1.62
CA GLY A 468 -1.22 -3.70 -1.40
C GLY A 468 -2.30 -2.65 -1.64
N ALA A 469 -2.07 -1.44 -1.14
CA ALA A 469 -3.06 -0.37 -1.18
C ALA A 469 -3.38 0.15 -2.59
N GLY A 470 -2.44 -0.02 -3.54
CA GLY A 470 -2.55 0.43 -4.93
C GLY A 470 -2.92 -0.67 -5.94
N THR A 471 -3.46 -1.81 -5.49
CA THR A 471 -3.88 -2.92 -6.36
C THR A 471 -5.20 -2.65 -7.09
N ASN A 472 -5.36 -3.22 -8.27
CA ASN A 472 -6.53 -3.06 -9.13
C ASN A 472 -7.57 -4.18 -9.01
N ILE A 473 -7.20 -5.37 -8.55
CA ILE A 473 -8.06 -6.55 -8.51
C ILE A 473 -8.19 -7.13 -7.08
N PRO A 474 -9.21 -7.95 -6.83
CA PRO A 474 -9.35 -8.65 -5.55
C PRO A 474 -8.17 -9.58 -5.27
N VAL A 475 -7.81 -9.71 -3.98
CA VAL A 475 -6.64 -10.51 -3.53
C VAL A 475 -6.70 -11.95 -4.02
N ALA A 476 -7.87 -12.60 -3.98
CA ALA A 476 -8.02 -13.97 -4.45
C ALA A 476 -7.71 -14.15 -5.95
N ALA A 477 -8.14 -13.18 -6.77
CA ALA A 477 -7.82 -13.17 -8.20
C ALA A 477 -6.33 -12.92 -8.43
N ALA A 478 -5.73 -11.95 -7.73
CA ALA A 478 -4.31 -11.66 -7.80
C ALA A 478 -3.45 -12.87 -7.39
N LYS A 479 -3.83 -13.57 -6.30
CA LYS A 479 -3.13 -14.79 -5.85
C LYS A 479 -3.13 -15.88 -6.91
N LYS A 480 -4.30 -16.13 -7.55
CA LYS A 480 -4.41 -17.11 -8.63
C LYS A 480 -3.56 -16.75 -9.85
N SER A 481 -3.58 -15.47 -10.25
CA SER A 481 -2.79 -14.99 -11.39
C SER A 481 -1.29 -15.10 -11.12
N LEU A 482 -0.85 -14.70 -9.92
CA LEU A 482 0.57 -14.77 -9.55
C LEU A 482 1.05 -16.23 -9.45
N ALA A 483 0.26 -17.13 -8.84
CA ALA A 483 0.63 -18.54 -8.75
C ALA A 483 0.87 -19.16 -10.13
N LYS A 484 -0.01 -18.85 -11.12
CA LYS A 484 0.20 -19.28 -12.50
C LYS A 484 1.46 -18.70 -13.12
N TYR A 485 1.76 -17.43 -12.83
CA TYR A 485 2.96 -16.76 -13.34
C TYR A 485 4.24 -17.36 -12.78
N VAL A 486 4.26 -17.65 -11.48
CA VAL A 486 5.38 -18.37 -10.80
C VAL A 486 5.60 -19.76 -11.41
N GLN A 487 4.53 -20.53 -11.62
CA GLN A 487 4.61 -21.88 -12.23
C GLN A 487 5.17 -21.87 -13.66
N ASN A 488 4.96 -20.79 -14.40
CA ASN A 488 5.41 -20.65 -15.78
C ASN A 488 6.84 -20.05 -15.89
N SER A 489 7.54 -19.90 -14.77
CA SER A 489 8.93 -19.42 -14.79
C SER A 489 9.86 -20.49 -15.39
N SER A 490 10.83 -20.08 -16.18
CA SER A 490 11.81 -20.95 -16.81
C SER A 490 12.73 -21.63 -15.79
N ARG A 491 12.98 -20.95 -14.67
CA ARG A 491 13.78 -21.41 -13.54
C ARG A 491 13.00 -21.27 -12.24
N THR A 492 13.22 -22.22 -11.32
CA THR A 492 12.55 -22.23 -10.00
C THR A 492 13.32 -21.41 -8.98
N ILE A 493 14.66 -21.47 -9.01
CA ILE A 493 15.60 -20.90 -8.04
C ILE A 493 16.64 -20.07 -8.80
N PRO A 494 17.07 -18.91 -8.27
CA PRO A 494 18.11 -18.11 -8.90
C PRO A 494 19.46 -18.84 -8.86
N PRO A 495 20.27 -18.73 -9.92
CA PRO A 495 21.63 -19.28 -9.94
C PRO A 495 22.54 -18.51 -8.97
N LYS A 496 23.52 -19.19 -8.37
CA LYS A 496 24.35 -18.63 -7.28
C LYS A 496 25.13 -17.37 -7.71
N GLU A 497 25.52 -17.32 -8.98
CA GLU A 497 26.28 -16.21 -9.58
C GLU A 497 25.50 -14.87 -9.58
N VAL A 498 24.20 -14.91 -9.42
CA VAL A 498 23.37 -13.69 -9.33
C VAL A 498 23.71 -12.88 -8.06
N ALA A 499 24.22 -13.52 -7.01
CA ALA A 499 24.67 -12.83 -5.79
C ALA A 499 26.01 -12.10 -5.94
N GLU A 500 26.81 -12.41 -6.99
CA GLU A 500 28.10 -11.77 -7.25
C GLU A 500 27.96 -10.38 -7.89
N ILE A 501 26.73 -9.92 -8.12
CA ILE A 501 26.46 -8.57 -8.62
C ILE A 501 26.69 -7.58 -7.47
N GLU A 502 27.90 -7.01 -7.39
CA GLU A 502 28.18 -5.92 -6.44
C GLU A 502 27.24 -4.74 -6.68
N LEU A 503 26.35 -4.47 -5.73
CA LEU A 503 25.39 -3.36 -5.73
C LEU A 503 25.71 -2.39 -4.59
N ASP A 504 26.90 -1.78 -4.64
CA ASP A 504 27.38 -0.79 -3.65
C ASP A 504 26.46 0.45 -3.50
#